data_915cb1354dc2e8e3bff4d9c3cfa16dc8
#
_entry.id   915cb1354dc2e8e3bff4d9c3cfa16dc8
#
_cell.length_a   1.000
_cell.length_b   1.000
_cell.length_c   1.000
_cell.angle_alpha   90.00
_cell.angle_beta   90.00
_cell.angle_gamma   90.00
#
_symmetry.space_group_name_H-M   'P 1'
#
loop_
_entity.id
_entity.type
_entity.pdbx_description
1 polymer ?
#
loop_
_entity_poly.entity_id
_entity_poly.type
_entity_poly.pdbx_seq_one_letter_code
_entity_poly.pdbx_strand_id
1 'polypeptide(L)'
;EQLNLNILHQHDKKSDPMDEGFDYRKEFEDINYDALKQDLNDLMTDSQEWWPADYGHYGPFFIRMTWHAAGTYRSTDGRGGGGTGAQRFAPLNSWPDNGNLDKARRLLWPIKQKYGKKISWADLLILAGNVAIESMGGKTFGFSGGRPDIWGPEEDIHWGVETGWLENNRYKGDRELDNP
;
A
#
# COMPACT_ATOMS: atom_id res chain seq x y z
N GLU A 1 -23.25 1.80 8.47
CA GLU A 1 -23.13 3.28 8.41
C GLU A 1 -21.66 3.63 8.28
N GLN A 2 -21.35 4.52 7.33
CA GLN A 2 -19.98 4.99 7.18
C GLN A 2 -19.69 6.11 8.17
N LEU A 3 -18.45 6.15 8.62
CA LEU A 3 -17.96 7.26 9.40
C LEU A 3 -18.05 8.56 8.59
N ASN A 4 -18.65 9.58 9.16
CA ASN A 4 -18.59 10.92 8.59
C ASN A 4 -17.18 11.50 8.83
N LEU A 5 -16.29 11.34 7.84
CA LEU A 5 -14.91 11.79 7.95
C LEU A 5 -14.76 13.31 7.92
N ASN A 6 -15.78 14.06 7.48
CA ASN A 6 -15.74 15.52 7.39
C ASN A 6 -15.55 16.20 8.76
N ILE A 7 -15.91 15.52 9.84
CA ILE A 7 -15.74 16.05 11.22
C ILE A 7 -14.28 16.01 11.71
N LEU A 8 -13.38 15.31 11.00
CA LEU A 8 -12.03 15.02 11.49
C LEU A 8 -10.97 16.01 11.01
N HIS A 9 -11.35 17.07 10.29
CA HIS A 9 -10.40 18.06 9.73
C HIS A 9 -9.21 17.44 8.97
N GLN A 10 -9.42 16.29 8.33
CA GLN A 10 -8.36 15.49 7.70
C GLN A 10 -7.78 16.13 6.42
N HIS A 11 -8.44 17.15 5.90
CA HIS A 11 -8.04 17.90 4.70
C HIS A 11 -7.36 19.25 5.02
N ASP A 12 -6.99 19.49 6.28
CA ASP A 12 -6.23 20.69 6.64
C ASP A 12 -4.86 20.65 5.93
N LYS A 13 -4.47 21.77 5.33
CA LYS A 13 -3.15 21.91 4.68
C LYS A 13 -1.97 21.56 5.60
N LYS A 14 -2.14 21.70 6.90
CA LYS A 14 -1.14 21.30 7.91
C LYS A 14 -0.89 19.79 7.98
N SER A 15 -1.77 18.97 7.40
CA SER A 15 -1.52 17.52 7.29
C SER A 15 -0.50 17.18 6.21
N ASP A 16 -0.26 18.07 5.26
CA ASP A 16 0.80 17.91 4.26
C ASP A 16 2.15 18.35 4.85
N PRO A 17 3.11 17.43 5.05
CA PRO A 17 4.43 17.76 5.61
C PRO A 17 5.40 18.29 4.56
N MET A 18 4.99 18.44 3.31
CA MET A 18 5.86 18.89 2.24
C MET A 18 5.89 20.43 2.16
N ASP A 19 7.04 20.94 1.74
CA ASP A 19 7.21 22.38 1.54
C ASP A 19 6.36 22.88 0.37
N GLU A 20 6.03 24.17 0.39
CA GLU A 20 5.34 24.81 -0.73
C GLU A 20 6.19 24.70 -2.02
N GLY A 21 5.56 24.21 -3.09
CA GLY A 21 6.25 23.98 -4.38
C GLY A 21 7.04 22.66 -4.45
N PHE A 22 6.90 21.77 -3.47
CA PHE A 22 7.49 20.43 -3.55
C PHE A 22 6.98 19.67 -4.78
N ASP A 23 7.92 19.16 -5.59
CA ASP A 23 7.63 18.34 -6.76
C ASP A 23 8.24 16.94 -6.58
N TYR A 24 7.39 15.97 -6.21
CA TYR A 24 7.83 14.61 -5.95
C TYR A 24 8.49 13.95 -7.17
N ARG A 25 8.05 14.25 -8.38
CA ARG A 25 8.63 13.63 -9.59
C ARG A 25 10.08 14.00 -9.77
N LYS A 26 10.43 15.26 -9.48
CA LYS A 26 11.81 15.72 -9.49
C LYS A 26 12.65 15.09 -8.38
N GLU A 27 12.08 14.99 -7.18
CA GLU A 27 12.76 14.33 -6.05
C GLU A 27 13.04 12.86 -6.34
N PHE A 28 12.11 12.18 -7.02
CA PHE A 28 12.27 10.77 -7.38
C PHE A 28 13.39 10.55 -8.41
N GLU A 29 13.66 11.51 -9.31
CA GLU A 29 14.74 11.40 -10.30
C GLU A 29 16.13 11.23 -9.64
N ASP A 30 16.31 11.76 -8.44
CA ASP A 30 17.56 11.69 -7.67
C ASP A 30 17.70 10.43 -6.80
N ILE A 31 16.76 9.49 -6.89
CA ILE A 31 16.83 8.27 -6.07
C ILE A 31 17.84 7.26 -6.61
N ASN A 32 18.58 6.63 -5.72
CA ASN A 32 19.33 5.43 -6.08
C ASN A 32 18.39 4.22 -6.12
N TYR A 33 17.83 3.98 -7.30
CA TYR A 33 16.81 2.95 -7.50
C TYR A 33 17.32 1.53 -7.21
N ASP A 34 18.55 1.22 -7.61
CA ASP A 34 19.14 -0.09 -7.37
C ASP A 34 19.36 -0.35 -5.88
N ALA A 35 19.84 0.65 -5.15
CA ALA A 35 20.00 0.57 -3.71
C ALA A 35 18.64 0.40 -3.01
N LEU A 36 17.59 1.11 -3.45
CA LEU A 36 16.24 0.96 -2.92
C LEU A 36 15.69 -0.45 -3.15
N LYS A 37 15.88 -0.99 -4.35
CA LYS A 37 15.49 -2.39 -4.65
C LYS A 37 16.25 -3.39 -3.79
N GLN A 38 17.54 -3.16 -3.55
CA GLN A 38 18.35 -4.02 -2.70
C GLN A 38 17.84 -3.99 -1.25
N ASP A 39 17.61 -2.80 -0.70
CA ASP A 39 17.05 -2.67 0.67
C ASP A 39 15.70 -3.39 0.81
N LEU A 40 14.83 -3.28 -0.19
CA LEU A 40 13.55 -4.00 -0.21
C LEU A 40 13.74 -5.51 -0.32
N ASN A 41 14.68 -5.96 -1.13
CA ASN A 41 14.99 -7.38 -1.27
C ASN A 41 15.53 -7.98 0.05
N ASP A 42 16.42 -7.26 0.72
CA ASP A 42 16.98 -7.67 2.01
C ASP A 42 15.88 -7.77 3.08
N LEU A 43 14.94 -6.81 3.09
CA LEU A 43 13.80 -6.83 3.98
C LEU A 43 12.93 -8.08 3.83
N MET A 44 12.85 -8.69 2.63
CA MET A 44 11.97 -9.85 2.42
C MET A 44 12.27 -11.01 3.35
N THR A 45 13.51 -11.17 3.77
CA THR A 45 13.97 -12.28 4.65
C THR A 45 14.46 -11.82 6.02
N ASP A 46 14.42 -10.52 6.31
CA ASP A 46 14.79 -9.95 7.61
C ASP A 46 13.60 -10.01 8.59
N SER A 47 13.34 -11.21 9.11
CA SER A 47 12.20 -11.48 9.99
C SER A 47 12.34 -10.74 11.33
N GLN A 48 11.35 -9.93 11.66
CA GLN A 48 11.30 -9.12 12.87
C GLN A 48 10.55 -9.85 14.00
N GLU A 49 11.07 -9.81 15.24
CA GLU A 49 10.44 -10.46 16.39
C GLU A 49 9.02 -9.94 16.66
N TRP A 50 8.77 -8.66 16.46
CA TRP A 50 7.47 -8.04 16.71
C TRP A 50 6.41 -8.39 15.64
N TRP A 51 6.83 -8.87 14.47
CA TRP A 51 5.99 -9.37 13.38
C TRP A 51 6.76 -10.40 12.56
N PRO A 52 6.86 -11.64 13.01
CA PRO A 52 7.64 -12.68 12.33
C PRO A 52 7.12 -12.94 10.92
N ALA A 53 8.07 -13.19 10.01
CA ALA A 53 7.74 -13.54 8.63
C ALA A 53 7.25 -14.98 8.54
N ASP A 54 6.12 -15.20 7.88
CA ASP A 54 5.59 -16.52 7.60
C ASP A 54 6.60 -17.30 6.75
N TYR A 55 6.99 -18.49 7.23
CA TYR A 55 8.03 -19.29 6.59
C TYR A 55 9.34 -18.55 6.31
N GLY A 56 9.62 -17.46 7.05
CA GLY A 56 10.84 -16.68 6.93
C GLY A 56 10.87 -15.69 5.77
N HIS A 57 9.74 -15.40 5.12
CA HIS A 57 9.70 -14.51 3.97
C HIS A 57 8.46 -13.61 3.97
N TYR A 58 8.65 -12.28 3.90
CA TYR A 58 7.55 -11.31 3.86
C TYR A 58 6.90 -11.13 2.48
N GLY A 59 7.38 -11.77 1.44
CA GLY A 59 6.91 -11.58 0.07
C GLY A 59 5.41 -11.68 -0.10
N PRO A 60 4.73 -12.76 0.35
CA PRO A 60 3.28 -12.88 0.25
C PRO A 60 2.54 -11.74 0.96
N PHE A 61 3.04 -11.28 2.10
CA PHE A 61 2.49 -10.18 2.86
C PHE A 61 2.58 -8.83 2.12
N PHE A 62 3.73 -8.56 1.48
CA PHE A 62 3.90 -7.36 0.66
C PHE A 62 3.11 -7.44 -0.66
N ILE A 63 2.98 -8.60 -1.28
CA ILE A 63 2.11 -8.79 -2.45
C ILE A 63 0.66 -8.47 -2.08
N ARG A 64 0.17 -8.99 -0.95
CA ARG A 64 -1.17 -8.67 -0.47
C ARG A 64 -1.34 -7.17 -0.22
N MET A 65 -0.39 -6.51 0.43
CA MET A 65 -0.42 -5.06 0.65
C MET A 65 -0.50 -4.29 -0.67
N THR A 66 0.32 -4.65 -1.63
CA THR A 66 0.37 -4.00 -2.94
C THR A 66 -0.92 -4.22 -3.72
N TRP A 67 -1.43 -5.45 -3.73
CA TRP A 67 -2.71 -5.78 -4.35
C TRP A 67 -3.85 -4.97 -3.75
N HIS A 68 -3.91 -4.85 -2.43
CA HIS A 68 -4.94 -4.09 -1.73
C HIS A 68 -4.76 -2.56 -1.87
N ALA A 69 -3.57 -2.08 -2.19
CA ALA A 69 -3.37 -0.69 -2.60
C ALA A 69 -3.86 -0.44 -4.04
N ALA A 70 -3.54 -1.34 -4.97
CA ALA A 70 -3.89 -1.22 -6.38
C ALA A 70 -5.35 -1.62 -6.69
N GLY A 71 -5.89 -2.60 -5.98
CA GLY A 71 -7.19 -3.21 -6.23
C GLY A 71 -8.39 -2.30 -5.93
N THR A 72 -8.17 -1.11 -5.39
CA THR A 72 -9.20 -0.09 -5.22
C THR A 72 -9.52 0.66 -6.52
N TYR A 73 -8.83 0.35 -7.63
CA TYR A 73 -9.07 1.00 -8.91
C TYR A 73 -10.46 0.68 -9.47
N ARG A 74 -11.18 1.72 -9.88
CA ARG A 74 -12.50 1.61 -10.52
C ARG A 74 -12.39 1.88 -12.01
N SER A 75 -12.70 0.88 -12.82
CA SER A 75 -12.67 1.00 -14.28
C SER A 75 -13.77 1.91 -14.85
N THR A 76 -14.83 2.18 -14.07
CA THR A 76 -15.97 3.00 -14.50
C THR A 76 -15.67 4.50 -14.52
N ASP A 77 -14.83 4.98 -13.61
CA ASP A 77 -14.51 6.41 -13.47
C ASP A 77 -13.02 6.70 -13.31
N GLY A 78 -12.17 5.67 -13.27
CA GLY A 78 -10.72 5.81 -13.17
C GLY A 78 -10.19 6.20 -11.79
N ARG A 79 -11.03 6.18 -10.75
CA ARG A 79 -10.64 6.55 -9.39
C ARG A 79 -10.07 5.36 -8.62
N GLY A 80 -9.44 5.65 -7.48
CA GLY A 80 -8.77 4.64 -6.66
C GLY A 80 -7.45 4.18 -7.24
N GLY A 81 -7.03 2.98 -6.87
CA GLY A 81 -5.77 2.40 -7.30
C GLY A 81 -4.57 2.82 -6.45
N GLY A 82 -3.38 2.34 -6.83
CA GLY A 82 -2.14 2.53 -6.08
C GLY A 82 -1.44 3.88 -6.27
N GLY A 83 -2.12 4.85 -6.91
CA GLY A 83 -1.49 6.09 -7.36
C GLY A 83 -1.22 7.15 -6.29
N THR A 84 -1.78 7.02 -5.08
CA THR A 84 -1.80 8.09 -4.09
C THR A 84 -1.37 7.65 -2.68
N GLY A 85 -1.17 6.35 -2.48
CA GLY A 85 -0.87 5.80 -1.15
C GLY A 85 -2.05 5.89 -0.18
N ALA A 86 -3.28 5.92 -0.67
CA ALA A 86 -4.52 6.09 0.09
C ALA A 86 -4.75 4.99 1.14
N GLN A 87 -4.14 3.81 1.00
CA GLN A 87 -4.22 2.73 1.98
C GLN A 87 -3.79 3.13 3.40
N ARG A 88 -3.04 4.22 3.55
CA ARG A 88 -2.63 4.75 4.86
C ARG A 88 -3.78 5.39 5.65
N PHE A 89 -4.85 5.76 4.98
CA PHE A 89 -5.93 6.58 5.52
C PHE A 89 -7.26 5.82 5.57
N ALA A 90 -8.16 6.33 6.43
CA ALA A 90 -9.54 5.87 6.43
C ALA A 90 -10.23 6.23 5.10
N PRO A 91 -11.21 5.43 4.63
CA PRO A 91 -11.69 4.20 5.26
C PRO A 91 -10.83 2.97 4.95
N LEU A 92 -9.91 3.03 3.98
CA LEU A 92 -9.17 1.86 3.46
C LEU A 92 -8.37 1.14 4.54
N ASN A 93 -7.72 1.88 5.44
CA ASN A 93 -6.90 1.29 6.50
C ASN A 93 -7.70 0.53 7.55
N SER A 94 -9.02 0.67 7.57
CA SER A 94 -9.94 -0.03 8.49
C SER A 94 -10.79 -1.10 7.82
N TRP A 95 -10.66 -1.30 6.52
CA TRP A 95 -11.36 -2.40 5.87
C TRP A 95 -10.92 -3.76 6.41
N PRO A 96 -11.85 -4.73 6.61
CA PRO A 96 -11.50 -6.06 7.12
C PRO A 96 -10.40 -6.75 6.32
N ASP A 97 -10.44 -6.67 4.99
CA ASP A 97 -9.41 -7.24 4.10
C ASP A 97 -8.03 -6.57 4.24
N ASN A 98 -7.97 -5.39 4.82
CA ASN A 98 -6.73 -4.65 5.09
C ASN A 98 -6.20 -4.90 6.51
N GLY A 99 -6.76 -5.87 7.22
CA GLY A 99 -6.28 -6.26 8.54
C GLY A 99 -4.79 -6.59 8.52
N ASN A 100 -4.05 -6.04 9.49
CA ASN A 100 -2.60 -6.17 9.65
C ASN A 100 -1.72 -5.49 8.58
N LEU A 101 -2.26 -4.84 7.57
CA LEU A 101 -1.43 -4.12 6.58
C LEU A 101 -0.74 -2.88 7.15
N ASP A 102 -1.17 -2.38 8.30
CA ASP A 102 -0.41 -1.41 9.09
C ASP A 102 0.98 -1.97 9.50
N LYS A 103 1.10 -3.28 9.78
CA LYS A 103 2.37 -3.95 10.07
C LYS A 103 3.25 -4.01 8.83
N ALA A 104 2.68 -4.27 7.66
CA ALA A 104 3.44 -4.22 6.40
C ALA A 104 4.03 -2.82 6.15
N ARG A 105 3.23 -1.76 6.34
CA ARG A 105 3.74 -0.38 6.25
C ARG A 105 4.78 -0.07 7.33
N ARG A 106 4.63 -0.61 8.54
CA ARG A 106 5.63 -0.46 9.60
C ARG A 106 6.95 -1.15 9.26
N LEU A 107 6.92 -2.32 8.63
CA LEU A 107 8.13 -3.00 8.12
C LEU A 107 8.86 -2.16 7.07
N LEU A 108 8.12 -1.44 6.23
CA LEU A 108 8.70 -0.53 5.22
C LEU A 108 9.22 0.79 5.79
N TRP A 109 8.87 1.14 7.04
CA TRP A 109 9.18 2.44 7.62
C TRP A 109 10.68 2.77 7.66
N PRO A 110 11.60 1.85 8.03
CA PRO A 110 13.04 2.14 7.98
C PRO A 110 13.52 2.53 6.57
N ILE A 111 13.00 1.89 5.54
CA ILE A 111 13.32 2.21 4.14
C ILE A 111 12.74 3.58 3.79
N LYS A 112 11.49 3.85 4.14
CA LYS A 112 10.87 5.16 3.96
C LYS A 112 11.69 6.28 4.62
N GLN A 113 12.18 6.06 5.84
CA GLN A 113 13.03 7.02 6.55
C GLN A 113 14.39 7.23 5.84
N LYS A 114 15.02 6.16 5.37
CA LYS A 114 16.31 6.21 4.67
C LYS A 114 16.24 7.07 3.40
N TYR A 115 15.18 6.91 2.61
CA TYR A 115 15.03 7.62 1.33
C TYR A 115 14.24 8.92 1.44
N GLY A 116 13.54 9.14 2.55
CA GLY A 116 12.87 10.40 2.87
C GLY A 116 11.87 10.85 1.81
N LYS A 117 12.05 12.07 1.33
CA LYS A 117 11.17 12.70 0.33
C LYS A 117 11.35 12.10 -1.07
N LYS A 118 12.45 11.39 -1.35
CA LYS A 118 12.76 10.79 -2.66
C LYS A 118 11.90 9.58 -3.00
N ILE A 119 11.23 8.99 -2.04
CA ILE A 119 10.26 7.91 -2.26
C ILE A 119 8.92 8.24 -1.59
N SER A 120 7.84 8.27 -2.36
CA SER A 120 6.49 8.39 -1.83
C SER A 120 6.04 7.05 -1.23
N TRP A 121 5.03 7.08 -0.38
CA TRP A 121 4.36 5.86 0.06
C TRP A 121 3.64 5.17 -1.10
N ALA A 122 3.06 5.94 -2.03
CA ALA A 122 2.42 5.39 -3.21
C ALA A 122 3.39 4.50 -4.01
N ASP A 123 4.57 5.03 -4.33
CA ASP A 123 5.59 4.28 -5.06
C ASP A 123 6.20 3.15 -4.23
N LEU A 124 6.45 3.37 -2.94
CA LEU A 124 7.05 2.35 -2.07
C LEU A 124 6.14 1.13 -1.90
N LEU A 125 4.82 1.34 -1.72
CA LEU A 125 3.85 0.26 -1.61
C LEU A 125 3.81 -0.61 -2.88
N ILE A 126 3.89 0.00 -4.05
CA ILE A 126 3.86 -0.72 -5.33
C ILE A 126 5.20 -1.41 -5.61
N LEU A 127 6.32 -0.72 -5.39
CA LEU A 127 7.65 -1.29 -5.60
C LEU A 127 7.91 -2.48 -4.67
N ALA A 128 7.45 -2.44 -3.42
CA ALA A 128 7.58 -3.54 -2.48
C ALA A 128 6.93 -4.83 -3.02
N GLY A 129 5.77 -4.73 -3.67
CA GLY A 129 5.13 -5.88 -4.30
C GLY A 129 5.91 -6.43 -5.50
N ASN A 130 6.47 -5.55 -6.33
CA ASN A 130 7.32 -5.98 -7.43
C ASN A 130 8.57 -6.72 -6.92
N VAL A 131 9.28 -6.14 -5.96
CA VAL A 131 10.47 -6.76 -5.37
C VAL A 131 10.12 -8.08 -4.66
N ALA A 132 8.95 -8.16 -4.01
CA ALA A 132 8.48 -9.39 -3.41
C ALA A 132 8.32 -10.52 -4.44
N ILE A 133 7.70 -10.23 -5.59
CA ILE A 133 7.56 -11.20 -6.70
C ILE A 133 8.94 -11.59 -7.23
N GLU A 134 9.81 -10.62 -7.46
CA GLU A 134 11.16 -10.86 -8.00
C GLU A 134 12.04 -11.67 -7.05
N SER A 135 11.97 -11.42 -5.74
CA SER A 135 12.70 -12.15 -4.70
C SER A 135 12.31 -13.64 -4.61
N MET A 136 11.10 -13.98 -5.05
CA MET A 136 10.62 -15.35 -5.14
C MET A 136 10.83 -15.97 -6.52
N GLY A 137 11.58 -15.33 -7.43
CA GLY A 137 11.91 -15.82 -8.76
C GLY A 137 10.89 -15.48 -9.85
N GLY A 138 9.85 -14.69 -9.54
CA GLY A 138 8.89 -14.19 -10.52
C GLY A 138 9.47 -13.06 -11.37
N LYS A 139 8.84 -12.81 -12.51
CA LYS A 139 9.18 -11.67 -13.38
C LYS A 139 8.08 -10.64 -13.34
N THR A 140 8.45 -9.38 -13.12
CA THR A 140 7.52 -8.24 -13.20
C THR A 140 7.66 -7.53 -14.54
N PHE A 141 6.65 -6.73 -14.90
CA PHE A 141 6.71 -5.90 -16.13
C PHE A 141 7.59 -4.66 -16.00
N GLY A 142 8.14 -4.43 -14.79
CA GLY A 142 8.90 -3.25 -14.47
C GLY A 142 8.18 -2.31 -13.51
N PHE A 143 8.82 -1.18 -13.25
CA PHE A 143 8.32 -0.17 -12.34
C PHE A 143 8.57 1.24 -12.91
N SER A 144 7.61 2.10 -12.76
CA SER A 144 7.75 3.53 -13.04
C SER A 144 7.33 4.31 -11.79
N GLY A 145 8.23 5.12 -11.28
CA GLY A 145 7.96 6.02 -10.14
C GLY A 145 7.29 7.33 -10.56
N GLY A 146 7.00 8.17 -9.58
CA GLY A 146 6.41 9.49 -9.80
C GLY A 146 4.96 9.64 -9.34
N ARG A 147 4.46 8.71 -8.51
CA ARG A 147 3.14 8.79 -7.87
C ARG A 147 3.25 9.63 -6.60
N PRO A 148 2.70 10.85 -6.57
CA PRO A 148 2.73 11.66 -5.35
C PRO A 148 1.80 11.08 -4.28
N ASP A 149 2.17 11.33 -3.03
CA ASP A 149 1.31 10.96 -1.90
C ASP A 149 0.16 11.97 -1.72
N ILE A 150 -0.98 11.46 -1.27
CA ILE A 150 -2.00 12.28 -0.60
C ILE A 150 -1.71 12.34 0.90
N TRP A 151 -2.19 13.37 1.57
CA TRP A 151 -1.97 13.61 3.00
C TRP A 151 -3.26 13.69 3.82
N GLY A 152 -4.29 13.08 3.30
CA GLY A 152 -5.59 12.93 3.92
C GLY A 152 -6.42 11.90 3.18
N PRO A 153 -7.56 11.46 3.75
CA PRO A 153 -8.46 10.54 3.08
C PRO A 153 -9.01 11.13 1.78
N GLU A 154 -9.16 10.32 0.75
CA GLU A 154 -9.93 10.70 -0.43
C GLU A 154 -11.42 10.65 -0.10
N GLU A 155 -12.15 11.74 -0.36
CA GLU A 155 -13.57 11.86 -0.01
C GLU A 155 -14.46 10.88 -0.76
N ASP A 156 -14.03 10.43 -1.92
CA ASP A 156 -14.81 9.62 -2.83
C ASP A 156 -14.37 8.15 -2.92
N ILE A 157 -13.52 7.68 -2.01
CA ILE A 157 -13.31 6.25 -1.78
C ILE A 157 -14.52 5.65 -1.06
N HIS A 158 -15.66 5.77 -1.68
CA HIS A 158 -16.89 5.11 -1.24
C HIS A 158 -17.34 4.11 -2.29
N TRP A 159 -17.32 2.83 -1.92
CA TRP A 159 -17.68 1.71 -2.79
C TRP A 159 -19.06 1.13 -2.49
N GLY A 160 -19.87 1.83 -1.71
CA GLY A 160 -21.12 1.32 -1.18
C GLY A 160 -20.96 0.65 0.19
N VAL A 161 -21.80 -0.30 0.50
CA VAL A 161 -21.72 -1.03 1.77
C VAL A 161 -20.54 -2.00 1.69
N GLU A 162 -19.47 -1.74 2.44
CA GLU A 162 -18.25 -2.55 2.47
C GLU A 162 -18.53 -4.03 2.71
N THR A 163 -19.44 -4.35 3.62
CA THR A 163 -19.87 -5.72 3.91
C THR A 163 -20.48 -6.43 2.70
N GLY A 164 -21.06 -5.70 1.75
CA GLY A 164 -21.71 -6.29 0.57
C GLY A 164 -20.74 -6.82 -0.46
N TRP A 165 -19.57 -6.16 -0.66
CA TRP A 165 -18.62 -6.56 -1.70
C TRP A 165 -17.31 -7.13 -1.14
N LEU A 166 -17.03 -6.93 0.15
CA LEU A 166 -15.98 -7.66 0.88
C LEU A 166 -16.45 -9.02 1.39
N GLU A 167 -17.77 -9.32 1.32
CA GLU A 167 -18.26 -10.65 1.65
C GLU A 167 -17.60 -11.74 0.80
N ASN A 168 -17.19 -12.79 1.48
CA ASN A 168 -16.54 -13.93 0.83
C ASN A 168 -17.54 -14.83 0.11
N ASN A 169 -18.27 -14.26 -0.86
CA ASN A 169 -19.31 -14.94 -1.62
C ASN A 169 -18.80 -16.12 -2.46
N ARG A 170 -17.50 -16.15 -2.79
CA ARG A 170 -16.87 -17.25 -3.54
C ARG A 170 -16.82 -18.57 -2.78
N TYR A 171 -17.08 -18.55 -1.47
CA TYR A 171 -17.11 -19.72 -0.62
C TYR A 171 -18.54 -20.13 -0.19
N LYS A 172 -19.58 -19.59 -0.83
CA LYS A 172 -20.97 -20.02 -0.61
C LYS A 172 -21.21 -21.32 -1.40
N GLY A 173 -21.75 -22.35 -0.74
CA GLY A 173 -22.09 -23.65 -1.30
C GLY A 173 -21.53 -24.82 -0.50
N ASP A 174 -21.78 -26.05 -0.95
CA ASP A 174 -21.32 -27.29 -0.30
C ASP A 174 -19.82 -27.58 -0.49
N ARG A 175 -19.03 -26.55 -0.62
CA ARG A 175 -17.60 -26.68 -0.80
C ARG A 175 -16.91 -26.78 0.56
N GLU A 176 -16.37 -27.93 0.86
CA GLU A 176 -15.43 -28.07 1.98
C GLU A 176 -14.16 -27.28 1.64
N LEU A 177 -13.81 -26.38 2.54
CA LEU A 177 -12.58 -25.62 2.48
C LEU A 177 -11.56 -26.28 3.40
N ASP A 178 -10.81 -27.23 2.87
CA ASP A 178 -9.74 -27.89 3.61
C ASP A 178 -8.55 -26.95 3.87
N ASN A 179 -8.41 -25.89 3.06
CA ASN A 179 -7.49 -24.78 3.28
C ASN A 179 -8.06 -23.51 2.63
N PRO A 180 -8.14 -22.38 3.35
CA PRO A 180 -8.52 -21.09 2.80
C PRO A 180 -7.45 -20.52 1.86
#